data_4302a5ea67cb4eefad155a7c31a2d812
#
_entry.id   4302a5ea67cb4eefad155a7c31a2d812
#
_cell.length_a   1.000
_cell.length_b   1.000
_cell.length_c   1.000
_cell.angle_alpha   90.00
_cell.angle_beta   90.00
_cell.angle_gamma   90.00
#
_symmetry.space_group_name_H-M   'P 1'
#
loop_
_entity.id
_entity.type
_entity.pdbx_description
1 polymer ?
#
loop_
_entity_poly.entity_id
_entity_poly.type
_entity_poly.pdbx_seq_one_letter_code
_entity_poly.pdbx_strand_id
1 'polypeptide(L)'
;MDAHTTAGESGTDTDVLDVVLVGGGIMSATLGAMITTRHPDWSMVLLERLDRVAGESSDPWNNAGTGHSGFCELNYMPDPADAGKASEIAAMFGQSRRFWADLAERGALADTGFVTATPHMDVVFGDRDVAYLRQRYQTLRALPPFSAMEYSEDPATIAGWAPLLMAGREPGEPVAATRYAAGTDVDFGSLTRTLVRTMSDSGARIYTGREVTGLRRGEDGIWTVSVRNLNTKRRFTLRARFVFVGAGGYALKLLQKARIPEVRGYGVFPVGAQFLRTDNPEVIARHEAKVYSQAPVGAPPMSVPHLDKRNVDGTPSLLFGPYATFSTRLLKHGRLTDLFTTLRPGNIVPLLAAGLQNLPLVRYLIRELLSTRRRKFAQLQRLYPEANPADWTLIQAGQRAQLVKPDPDRLGVLTMGTELVIGADNTIAGLLGASPGASTAPAIMIDLLNRCFPQQDSPIDTGQDEGANSQSAGTPELVAGIGK
;
A
#
# COMPACT_ATOMS: atom_id res chain seq x y z
N MET A 1 15.98 -7.67 -26.33
CA MET A 1 17.33 -7.81 -26.93
C MET A 1 18.31 -7.10 -26.00
N ASP A 2 19.18 -7.91 -25.36
CA ASP A 2 19.86 -7.56 -24.11
C ASP A 2 21.22 -6.90 -24.35
N ALA A 3 21.24 -5.59 -24.53
CA ALA A 3 22.51 -4.85 -24.69
C ALA A 3 22.90 -3.98 -23.47
N HIS A 4 22.08 -3.92 -22.41
CA HIS A 4 22.37 -3.07 -21.23
C HIS A 4 22.80 -3.83 -19.97
N THR A 5 23.09 -5.14 -20.06
CA THR A 5 23.22 -6.01 -18.86
C THR A 5 24.67 -6.13 -18.31
N THR A 6 25.69 -5.56 -18.94
CA THR A 6 27.10 -5.87 -18.57
C THR A 6 27.95 -4.70 -18.09
N ALA A 7 27.52 -3.44 -18.18
CA ALA A 7 28.37 -2.29 -17.89
C ALA A 7 28.57 -1.95 -16.39
N GLY A 8 27.95 -2.67 -15.44
CA GLY A 8 28.06 -2.40 -14.00
C GLY A 8 28.72 -3.52 -13.19
N GLU A 9 29.23 -4.59 -13.82
CA GLU A 9 29.74 -5.78 -13.13
C GLU A 9 31.28 -5.91 -13.07
N SER A 10 32.01 -5.02 -13.71
CA SER A 10 33.47 -4.99 -13.58
C SER A 10 33.87 -4.17 -12.36
N GLY A 11 34.36 -4.84 -11.35
CA GLY A 11 34.82 -4.43 -10.05
C GLY A 11 34.98 -2.93 -9.77
N THR A 12 34.49 -2.49 -8.59
CA THR A 12 34.57 -1.13 -8.04
C THR A 12 34.28 -0.05 -9.08
N ASP A 13 32.98 0.20 -9.32
CA ASP A 13 32.53 1.46 -9.95
C ASP A 13 32.97 2.56 -8.97
N THR A 14 34.03 3.30 -9.30
CA THR A 14 34.61 4.36 -8.45
C THR A 14 33.72 5.58 -8.41
N ASP A 15 32.77 5.67 -9.35
CA ASP A 15 31.86 6.80 -9.45
C ASP A 15 30.81 6.75 -8.33
N VAL A 16 30.69 7.87 -7.64
CA VAL A 16 29.70 8.05 -6.58
C VAL A 16 28.36 8.42 -7.20
N LEU A 17 27.38 7.53 -7.07
CA LEU A 17 26.01 7.78 -7.49
C LEU A 17 25.34 8.82 -6.57
N ASP A 18 24.47 9.62 -7.13
CA ASP A 18 23.66 10.52 -6.30
C ASP A 18 22.64 9.74 -5.51
N VAL A 19 21.94 8.76 -6.13
CA VAL A 19 20.87 8.00 -5.50
C VAL A 19 20.94 6.50 -5.78
N VAL A 20 20.80 5.69 -4.76
CA VAL A 20 20.50 4.25 -4.88
C VAL A 20 19.15 3.94 -4.25
N LEU A 21 18.25 3.36 -5.04
CA LEU A 21 16.93 2.88 -4.62
C LEU A 21 16.98 1.37 -4.42
N VAL A 22 16.63 0.89 -3.23
CA VAL A 22 16.66 -0.54 -2.86
C VAL A 22 15.24 -1.09 -2.82
N GLY A 23 14.90 -1.98 -3.77
CA GLY A 23 13.59 -2.57 -3.98
C GLY A 23 12.81 -1.88 -5.10
N GLY A 24 12.25 -2.64 -6.03
CA GLY A 24 11.50 -2.18 -7.20
C GLY A 24 9.98 -2.12 -6.95
N GLY A 25 9.56 -1.69 -5.76
CA GLY A 25 8.16 -1.47 -5.41
C GLY A 25 7.70 -0.03 -5.66
N ILE A 26 6.40 0.23 -5.44
CA ILE A 26 5.74 1.51 -5.71
C ILE A 26 6.43 2.70 -5.02
N MET A 27 6.99 2.53 -3.82
CA MET A 27 7.64 3.61 -3.08
C MET A 27 8.92 4.07 -3.77
N SER A 28 9.81 3.13 -4.13
CA SER A 28 11.03 3.44 -4.88
C SER A 28 10.73 3.98 -6.27
N ALA A 29 9.72 3.42 -6.95
CA ALA A 29 9.30 3.89 -8.27
C ALA A 29 8.76 5.32 -8.22
N THR A 30 7.93 5.64 -7.22
CA THR A 30 7.40 6.99 -7.01
C THR A 30 8.52 7.99 -6.68
N LEU A 31 9.39 7.66 -5.72
CA LEU A 31 10.53 8.51 -5.37
C LEU A 31 11.45 8.74 -6.56
N GLY A 32 11.81 7.68 -7.29
CA GLY A 32 12.69 7.78 -8.45
C GLY A 32 12.09 8.63 -9.57
N ALA A 33 10.80 8.47 -9.88
CA ALA A 33 10.13 9.30 -10.87
C ALA A 33 10.08 10.78 -10.46
N MET A 34 9.90 11.06 -9.16
CA MET A 34 9.98 12.45 -8.65
C MET A 34 11.39 13.03 -8.78
N ILE A 35 12.42 12.25 -8.43
CA ILE A 35 13.81 12.70 -8.51
C ILE A 35 14.22 12.93 -9.97
N THR A 36 13.92 12.01 -10.89
CA THR A 36 14.29 12.20 -12.31
C THR A 36 13.59 13.40 -12.94
N THR A 37 12.40 13.76 -12.47
CA THR A 37 11.70 14.98 -12.94
C THR A 37 12.35 16.27 -12.41
N ARG A 38 12.87 16.26 -11.17
CA ARG A 38 13.42 17.45 -10.52
C ARG A 38 14.92 17.63 -10.74
N HIS A 39 15.63 16.52 -10.75
CA HIS A 39 17.08 16.44 -10.84
C HIS A 39 17.46 15.51 -12.00
N PRO A 40 17.20 15.93 -13.26
CA PRO A 40 17.46 15.09 -14.44
C PRO A 40 18.94 14.72 -14.59
N ASP A 41 19.85 15.51 -14.01
CA ASP A 41 21.29 15.28 -14.06
C ASP A 41 21.80 14.31 -12.98
N TRP A 42 20.94 13.86 -12.05
CA TRP A 42 21.39 12.96 -10.99
C TRP A 42 21.55 11.53 -11.50
N SER A 43 22.66 10.95 -11.13
CA SER A 43 22.94 9.53 -11.38
C SER A 43 22.18 8.64 -10.42
N MET A 44 21.29 7.78 -10.97
CA MET A 44 20.40 6.93 -10.17
C MET A 44 20.48 5.46 -10.57
N VAL A 45 20.44 4.58 -9.55
CA VAL A 45 20.35 3.13 -9.72
C VAL A 45 19.23 2.58 -8.86
N LEU A 46 18.36 1.73 -9.45
CA LEU A 46 17.39 0.91 -8.74
C LEU A 46 17.84 -0.55 -8.74
N LEU A 47 17.84 -1.16 -7.56
CA LEU A 47 18.23 -2.56 -7.35
C LEU A 47 17.02 -3.37 -6.87
N GLU A 48 16.54 -4.30 -7.68
CA GLU A 48 15.46 -5.23 -7.32
C GLU A 48 15.98 -6.66 -7.19
N ARG A 49 15.60 -7.34 -6.11
CA ARG A 49 16.02 -8.71 -5.82
C ARG A 49 15.39 -9.74 -6.73
N LEU A 50 14.11 -9.55 -7.08
CA LEU A 50 13.39 -10.44 -7.99
C LEU A 50 13.86 -10.21 -9.44
N ASP A 51 13.41 -11.05 -10.33
CA ASP A 51 13.64 -10.95 -11.78
C ASP A 51 12.80 -9.86 -12.45
N ARG A 52 11.84 -9.27 -11.71
CA ARG A 52 10.96 -8.20 -12.15
C ARG A 52 10.67 -7.20 -11.04
N VAL A 53 10.36 -5.96 -11.40
CA VAL A 53 9.80 -4.96 -10.48
C VAL A 53 8.35 -5.28 -10.13
N ALA A 54 7.81 -4.67 -9.09
CA ALA A 54 6.44 -4.87 -8.62
C ALA A 54 6.07 -6.32 -8.27
N GLY A 55 7.02 -7.18 -7.94
CA GLY A 55 6.78 -8.62 -7.70
C GLY A 55 6.38 -8.98 -6.26
N GLU A 56 6.41 -8.04 -5.32
CA GLU A 56 6.04 -8.25 -3.91
C GLU A 56 4.76 -7.47 -3.56
N SER A 57 4.75 -6.58 -2.58
CA SER A 57 3.54 -5.87 -2.13
C SER A 57 2.85 -5.05 -3.22
N SER A 58 3.59 -4.58 -4.23
CA SER A 58 3.05 -3.83 -5.38
C SER A 58 2.45 -4.73 -6.47
N ASP A 59 2.67 -6.04 -6.43
CA ASP A 59 2.00 -6.98 -7.36
C ASP A 59 0.48 -6.84 -7.21
N PRO A 60 -0.29 -6.72 -8.31
CA PRO A 60 -1.71 -6.40 -8.25
C PRO A 60 -2.56 -7.44 -7.51
N TRP A 61 -2.09 -8.68 -7.41
CA TRP A 61 -2.76 -9.76 -6.67
C TRP A 61 -2.29 -9.88 -5.21
N ASN A 62 -1.35 -9.07 -4.80
CA ASN A 62 -0.85 -9.00 -3.42
C ASN A 62 -1.52 -7.90 -2.58
N ASN A 63 -2.40 -7.12 -3.18
CA ASN A 63 -3.17 -6.04 -2.56
C ASN A 63 -4.58 -5.95 -3.15
N ALA A 64 -5.43 -5.14 -2.53
CA ALA A 64 -6.81 -4.94 -2.97
C ALA A 64 -6.96 -3.86 -4.05
N GLY A 65 -5.92 -3.14 -4.41
CA GLY A 65 -5.95 -2.08 -5.41
C GLY A 65 -6.85 -0.88 -5.07
N THR A 66 -7.16 -0.67 -3.82
CA THR A 66 -8.04 0.43 -3.44
C THR A 66 -7.30 1.77 -3.49
N GLY A 67 -7.82 2.71 -4.26
CA GLY A 67 -7.43 4.11 -4.16
C GLY A 67 -8.02 4.71 -2.89
N HIS A 68 -7.32 4.52 -1.75
CA HIS A 68 -7.82 4.92 -0.43
C HIS A 68 -8.01 6.42 -0.34
N SER A 69 -9.26 6.86 -0.44
CA SER A 69 -9.69 8.26 -0.44
C SER A 69 -10.56 8.62 0.77
N GLY A 70 -10.55 7.79 1.83
CA GLY A 70 -11.29 8.03 3.07
C GLY A 70 -12.78 7.65 3.03
N PHE A 71 -13.32 7.28 1.85
CA PHE A 71 -14.74 6.94 1.69
C PHE A 71 -15.12 5.56 2.21
N CYS A 72 -14.35 4.55 1.88
CA CYS A 72 -14.45 3.20 2.44
C CYS A 72 -13.38 2.98 3.51
N GLU A 73 -13.40 1.85 4.21
CA GLU A 73 -12.58 1.56 5.37
C GLU A 73 -13.11 2.26 6.63
N LEU A 74 -14.13 1.65 7.22
CA LEU A 74 -14.81 2.16 8.41
C LEU A 74 -13.86 2.37 9.60
N ASN A 75 -12.72 1.66 9.63
CA ASN A 75 -11.71 1.78 10.68
C ASN A 75 -10.94 3.12 10.68
N TYR A 76 -11.08 3.95 9.64
CA TYR A 76 -10.57 5.32 9.68
C TYR A 76 -11.41 6.23 10.60
N MET A 77 -12.64 5.80 10.92
CA MET A 77 -13.55 6.52 11.80
C MET A 77 -14.18 5.56 12.84
N PRO A 78 -13.41 5.01 13.78
CA PRO A 78 -13.97 4.19 14.85
C PRO A 78 -14.99 4.95 15.70
N ASP A 79 -14.79 6.25 15.88
CA ASP A 79 -15.80 7.22 16.30
C ASP A 79 -16.40 7.86 15.05
N PRO A 80 -17.72 7.67 14.78
CA PRO A 80 -18.37 8.22 13.59
C PRO A 80 -18.46 9.75 13.59
N ALA A 81 -18.13 10.42 14.70
CA ALA A 81 -18.08 11.87 14.79
C ALA A 81 -16.69 12.44 14.47
N ASP A 82 -15.63 11.63 14.44
CA ASP A 82 -14.26 12.06 14.17
C ASP A 82 -13.83 11.71 12.74
N ALA A 83 -13.86 12.70 11.84
CA ALA A 83 -13.44 12.56 10.44
C ALA A 83 -11.94 12.82 10.20
N GLY A 84 -11.15 13.10 11.23
CA GLY A 84 -9.76 13.55 11.10
C GLY A 84 -8.91 12.61 10.24
N LYS A 85 -8.92 11.31 10.55
CA LYS A 85 -8.11 10.33 9.80
C LYS A 85 -8.63 10.11 8.37
N ALA A 86 -9.94 10.09 8.16
CA ALA A 86 -10.53 9.95 6.82
C ALA A 86 -10.13 11.14 5.94
N SER A 87 -10.19 12.37 6.48
CA SER A 87 -9.80 13.60 5.77
C SER A 87 -8.30 13.63 5.44
N GLU A 88 -7.44 13.21 6.37
CA GLU A 88 -5.99 13.07 6.13
C GLU A 88 -5.72 12.14 4.94
N ILE A 89 -6.32 10.95 4.93
CA ILE A 89 -6.15 9.97 3.85
C ILE A 89 -6.70 10.52 2.52
N ALA A 90 -7.84 11.20 2.54
CA ALA A 90 -8.40 11.84 1.34
C ALA A 90 -7.43 12.88 0.75
N ALA A 91 -6.84 13.73 1.59
CA ALA A 91 -5.85 14.71 1.16
C ALA A 91 -4.61 14.07 0.55
N MET A 92 -4.04 13.04 1.20
CA MET A 92 -2.88 12.32 0.69
C MET A 92 -3.16 11.63 -0.65
N PHE A 93 -4.34 11.02 -0.81
CA PHE A 93 -4.73 10.41 -2.08
C PHE A 93 -4.97 11.45 -3.17
N GLY A 94 -5.53 12.61 -2.81
CA GLY A 94 -5.64 13.76 -3.71
C GLY A 94 -4.27 14.22 -4.26
N GLN A 95 -3.24 14.25 -3.42
CA GLN A 95 -1.86 14.51 -3.87
C GLN A 95 -1.36 13.44 -4.84
N SER A 96 -1.69 12.17 -4.59
CA SER A 96 -1.31 11.06 -5.48
C SER A 96 -1.93 11.23 -6.86
N ARG A 97 -3.23 11.53 -6.93
CA ARG A 97 -3.92 11.76 -8.20
C ARG A 97 -3.35 12.95 -8.97
N ARG A 98 -3.04 14.06 -8.28
CA ARG A 98 -2.38 15.23 -8.91
C ARG A 98 -1.02 14.87 -9.48
N PHE A 99 -0.19 14.15 -8.72
CA PHE A 99 1.12 13.70 -9.19
C PHE A 99 1.03 12.82 -10.45
N TRP A 100 0.12 11.87 -10.49
CA TRP A 100 -0.08 11.01 -11.67
C TRP A 100 -0.61 11.80 -12.87
N ALA A 101 -1.53 12.74 -12.65
CA ALA A 101 -2.06 13.60 -13.70
C ALA A 101 -0.96 14.51 -14.29
N ASP A 102 -0.16 15.14 -13.45
CA ASP A 102 0.98 15.97 -13.89
C ASP A 102 1.99 15.19 -14.74
N LEU A 103 2.34 13.96 -14.33
CA LEU A 103 3.19 13.10 -15.15
C LEU A 103 2.55 12.72 -16.49
N ALA A 104 1.23 12.48 -16.52
CA ALA A 104 0.52 12.16 -17.75
C ALA A 104 0.45 13.37 -18.69
N GLU A 105 0.16 14.57 -18.18
CA GLU A 105 0.12 15.82 -18.94
C GLU A 105 1.48 16.17 -19.56
N ARG A 106 2.57 15.84 -18.87
CA ARG A 106 3.94 15.99 -19.38
C ARG A 106 4.36 14.90 -20.36
N GLY A 107 3.50 13.92 -20.64
CA GLY A 107 3.82 12.77 -21.49
C GLY A 107 4.83 11.80 -20.87
N ALA A 108 5.09 11.91 -19.57
CA ALA A 108 6.03 11.05 -18.84
C ALA A 108 5.43 9.67 -18.47
N LEU A 109 4.12 9.50 -18.53
CA LEU A 109 3.45 8.20 -18.36
C LEU A 109 3.05 7.66 -19.73
N ALA A 110 3.63 6.54 -20.12
CA ALA A 110 3.30 5.86 -21.37
C ALA A 110 1.91 5.20 -21.35
N ASP A 111 1.39 4.89 -20.16
CA ASP A 111 0.09 4.25 -19.95
C ASP A 111 -0.56 4.81 -18.67
N THR A 112 -1.83 5.13 -18.75
CA THR A 112 -2.66 5.61 -17.64
C THR A 112 -3.78 4.64 -17.25
N GLY A 113 -3.88 3.49 -17.91
CA GLY A 113 -4.89 2.45 -17.67
C GLY A 113 -4.78 1.75 -16.31
N PHE A 114 -3.79 2.10 -15.49
CA PHE A 114 -3.64 1.58 -14.13
C PHE A 114 -4.68 2.11 -13.13
N VAL A 115 -5.45 3.16 -13.46
CA VAL A 115 -6.56 3.68 -12.65
C VAL A 115 -7.88 3.42 -13.37
N THR A 116 -8.79 2.74 -12.70
CA THR A 116 -10.13 2.47 -13.21
C THR A 116 -11.18 3.06 -12.28
N ALA A 117 -12.16 3.77 -12.83
CA ALA A 117 -13.32 4.24 -12.05
C ALA A 117 -14.06 3.03 -11.47
N THR A 118 -14.16 2.96 -10.16
CA THR A 118 -14.77 1.87 -9.42
C THR A 118 -15.42 2.45 -8.17
N PRO A 119 -16.75 2.46 -8.06
CA PRO A 119 -17.43 3.01 -6.90
C PRO A 119 -16.92 2.40 -5.59
N HIS A 120 -16.76 3.25 -4.58
CA HIS A 120 -16.47 2.82 -3.22
C HIS A 120 -17.77 2.79 -2.41
N MET A 121 -17.98 1.74 -1.66
CA MET A 121 -19.17 1.53 -0.84
C MET A 121 -18.79 1.02 0.55
N ASP A 122 -19.58 1.42 1.54
CA ASP A 122 -19.69 0.68 2.80
C ASP A 122 -21.07 0.05 2.86
N VAL A 123 -21.18 -1.17 3.39
CA VAL A 123 -22.47 -1.80 3.70
C VAL A 123 -22.42 -2.39 5.10
N VAL A 124 -23.48 -2.15 5.85
CA VAL A 124 -23.61 -2.65 7.23
C VAL A 124 -25.00 -3.26 7.45
N PHE A 125 -25.08 -4.16 8.43
CA PHE A 125 -26.30 -4.89 8.76
C PHE A 125 -26.59 -4.81 10.27
N GLY A 126 -27.88 -4.73 10.64
CA GLY A 126 -28.35 -4.61 12.00
C GLY A 126 -28.38 -3.18 12.52
N ASP A 127 -29.29 -2.92 13.47
CA ASP A 127 -29.64 -1.55 13.95
C ASP A 127 -28.42 -0.75 14.44
N ARG A 128 -27.51 -1.40 15.19
CA ARG A 128 -26.33 -0.73 15.74
C ARG A 128 -25.42 -0.19 14.65
N ASP A 129 -25.11 -1.03 13.66
CA ASP A 129 -24.14 -0.69 12.60
C ASP A 129 -24.79 0.26 11.58
N VAL A 130 -26.10 0.17 11.35
CA VAL A 130 -26.90 1.16 10.59
C VAL A 130 -26.84 2.53 11.25
N ALA A 131 -27.05 2.61 12.57
CA ALA A 131 -26.94 3.86 13.31
C ALA A 131 -25.54 4.48 13.21
N TYR A 132 -24.50 3.64 13.35
CA TYR A 132 -23.09 4.06 13.17
C TYR A 132 -22.86 4.62 11.76
N LEU A 133 -23.25 3.90 10.69
CA LEU A 133 -23.00 4.33 9.31
C LEU A 133 -23.77 5.61 8.96
N ARG A 134 -24.98 5.77 9.47
CA ARG A 134 -25.79 6.99 9.32
C ARG A 134 -25.08 8.21 9.93
N GLN A 135 -24.55 8.08 11.15
CA GLN A 135 -23.82 9.16 11.81
C GLN A 135 -22.52 9.47 11.06
N ARG A 136 -21.74 8.44 10.67
CA ARG A 136 -20.51 8.59 9.87
C ARG A 136 -20.79 9.35 8.56
N TYR A 137 -21.84 8.97 7.85
CA TYR A 137 -22.26 9.67 6.64
C TYR A 137 -22.58 11.14 6.89
N GLN A 138 -23.35 11.46 7.93
CA GLN A 138 -23.68 12.84 8.29
C GLN A 138 -22.44 13.68 8.59
N THR A 139 -21.46 13.11 9.28
CA THR A 139 -20.18 13.76 9.59
C THR A 139 -19.37 14.02 8.32
N LEU A 140 -19.20 13.00 7.48
CA LEU A 140 -18.36 13.10 6.29
C LEU A 140 -18.97 14.01 5.21
N ARG A 141 -20.26 13.89 4.92
CA ARG A 141 -20.90 14.68 3.85
C ARG A 141 -20.82 16.20 4.04
N ALA A 142 -20.62 16.64 5.27
CA ALA A 142 -20.43 18.05 5.59
C ALA A 142 -19.05 18.59 5.14
N LEU A 143 -18.12 17.72 4.78
CA LEU A 143 -16.77 18.06 4.36
C LEU A 143 -16.66 18.02 2.82
N PRO A 144 -16.01 19.02 2.19
CA PRO A 144 -15.94 19.13 0.73
C PRO A 144 -15.50 17.85 0.00
N PRO A 145 -14.46 17.09 0.43
CA PRO A 145 -14.04 15.87 -0.27
C PRO A 145 -15.12 14.78 -0.33
N PHE A 146 -16.07 14.79 0.62
CA PHE A 146 -17.08 13.74 0.80
C PHE A 146 -18.50 14.19 0.44
N SER A 147 -18.68 15.42 -0.02
CA SER A 147 -20.02 16.00 -0.29
C SER A 147 -20.84 15.23 -1.32
N ALA A 148 -20.17 14.52 -2.25
CA ALA A 148 -20.83 13.70 -3.27
C ALA A 148 -21.14 12.25 -2.80
N MET A 149 -20.96 11.92 -1.53
CA MET A 149 -21.38 10.62 -0.99
C MET A 149 -22.90 10.49 -1.02
N GLU A 150 -23.35 9.28 -1.38
CA GLU A 150 -24.74 8.86 -1.30
C GLU A 150 -24.93 7.95 -0.06
N TYR A 151 -26.15 7.90 0.46
CA TYR A 151 -26.54 7.03 1.58
C TYR A 151 -27.93 6.47 1.33
N SER A 152 -28.14 5.20 1.66
CA SER A 152 -29.47 4.58 1.61
C SER A 152 -29.60 3.49 2.66
N GLU A 153 -30.84 3.35 3.19
CA GLU A 153 -31.32 2.23 4.00
C GLU A 153 -32.36 1.40 3.23
N ASP A 154 -32.65 1.81 1.99
CA ASP A 154 -33.59 1.09 1.14
C ASP A 154 -32.88 -0.09 0.42
N PRO A 155 -33.32 -1.35 0.70
CA PRO A 155 -32.75 -2.54 0.06
C PRO A 155 -32.79 -2.51 -1.48
N ALA A 156 -33.80 -1.90 -2.08
CA ALA A 156 -33.92 -1.81 -3.54
C ALA A 156 -32.88 -0.87 -4.14
N THR A 157 -32.64 0.27 -3.51
CA THR A 157 -31.56 1.20 -3.88
C THR A 157 -30.19 0.54 -3.75
N ILE A 158 -29.93 -0.17 -2.64
CA ILE A 158 -28.65 -0.87 -2.42
C ILE A 158 -28.48 -2.00 -3.44
N ALA A 159 -29.53 -2.73 -3.76
CA ALA A 159 -29.52 -3.75 -4.83
C ALA A 159 -29.21 -3.13 -6.21
N GLY A 160 -29.67 -1.92 -6.48
CA GLY A 160 -29.31 -1.19 -7.70
C GLY A 160 -27.83 -0.80 -7.76
N TRP A 161 -27.19 -0.51 -6.61
CA TRP A 161 -25.79 -0.17 -6.54
C TRP A 161 -24.87 -1.39 -6.60
N ALA A 162 -25.25 -2.50 -5.94
CA ALA A 162 -24.46 -3.72 -5.85
C ALA A 162 -25.38 -4.94 -5.68
N PRO A 163 -25.90 -5.50 -6.80
CA PRO A 163 -26.89 -6.58 -6.79
C PRO A 163 -26.50 -7.80 -5.98
N LEU A 164 -25.20 -8.18 -5.95
CA LEU A 164 -24.73 -9.36 -5.25
C LEU A 164 -24.97 -9.27 -3.73
N LEU A 165 -24.99 -8.07 -3.17
CA LEU A 165 -25.16 -7.86 -1.72
C LEU A 165 -26.58 -8.21 -1.24
N MET A 166 -27.58 -8.01 -2.09
CA MET A 166 -28.97 -8.14 -1.73
C MET A 166 -29.63 -9.43 -2.28
N ALA A 167 -29.05 -10.02 -3.35
CA ALA A 167 -29.57 -11.27 -3.91
C ALA A 167 -29.51 -12.41 -2.90
N GLY A 168 -30.66 -13.08 -2.68
CA GLY A 168 -30.78 -14.20 -1.74
C GLY A 168 -30.75 -13.80 -0.27
N ARG A 169 -30.84 -12.51 0.06
CA ARG A 169 -30.91 -12.03 1.45
C ARG A 169 -32.31 -12.09 1.98
N GLU A 170 -32.47 -12.59 3.21
CA GLU A 170 -33.76 -12.64 3.88
C GLU A 170 -34.31 -11.22 4.13
N PRO A 171 -35.61 -10.99 3.88
CA PRO A 171 -36.25 -9.71 4.15
C PRO A 171 -36.28 -9.35 5.64
N GLY A 172 -36.16 -8.04 5.94
CA GLY A 172 -36.41 -7.51 7.29
C GLY A 172 -35.15 -7.30 8.13
N GLU A 173 -33.97 -7.73 7.69
CA GLU A 173 -32.71 -7.34 8.37
C GLU A 173 -32.43 -5.86 8.07
N PRO A 174 -32.25 -4.99 9.09
CA PRO A 174 -31.85 -3.60 8.86
C PRO A 174 -30.53 -3.55 8.09
N VAL A 175 -30.49 -2.74 7.02
CA VAL A 175 -29.33 -2.57 6.18
C VAL A 175 -29.12 -1.09 5.86
N ALA A 176 -27.88 -0.65 5.79
CA ALA A 176 -27.52 0.65 5.25
C ALA A 176 -26.26 0.56 4.39
N ALA A 177 -26.19 1.42 3.40
CA ALA A 177 -24.98 1.55 2.60
C ALA A 177 -24.65 3.02 2.30
N THR A 178 -23.35 3.32 2.19
CA THR A 178 -22.85 4.53 1.54
C THR A 178 -22.26 4.17 0.18
N ARG A 179 -22.29 5.14 -0.74
CA ARG A 179 -21.69 5.00 -2.07
C ARG A 179 -20.98 6.29 -2.47
N TYR A 180 -19.82 6.15 -3.07
CA TYR A 180 -19.11 7.22 -3.75
C TYR A 180 -18.76 6.75 -5.17
N ALA A 181 -19.44 7.30 -6.16
CA ALA A 181 -19.36 6.87 -7.55
C ALA A 181 -17.99 7.10 -8.19
N ALA A 182 -17.27 8.15 -7.76
CA ALA A 182 -15.92 8.49 -8.25
C ALA A 182 -14.78 7.76 -7.50
N GLY A 183 -15.07 6.66 -6.82
CA GLY A 183 -14.05 5.75 -6.28
C GLY A 183 -13.16 5.16 -7.36
N THR A 184 -12.03 4.59 -6.97
CA THR A 184 -11.05 4.05 -7.93
C THR A 184 -10.49 2.70 -7.51
N ASP A 185 -10.30 1.81 -8.49
CA ASP A 185 -9.37 0.69 -8.44
C ASP A 185 -8.05 1.11 -9.06
N VAL A 186 -6.94 0.75 -8.44
CA VAL A 186 -5.59 1.06 -8.91
C VAL A 186 -4.81 -0.25 -9.07
N ASP A 187 -4.35 -0.53 -10.28
CA ASP A 187 -3.33 -1.55 -10.53
C ASP A 187 -1.96 -0.99 -10.15
N PHE A 188 -1.58 -1.19 -8.88
CA PHE A 188 -0.28 -0.71 -8.38
C PHE A 188 0.90 -1.42 -9.06
N GLY A 189 0.71 -2.61 -9.61
CA GLY A 189 1.72 -3.30 -10.39
C GLY A 189 2.01 -2.58 -11.70
N SER A 190 0.97 -2.27 -12.46
CA SER A 190 1.07 -1.51 -13.70
C SER A 190 1.62 -0.10 -13.45
N LEU A 191 1.08 0.62 -12.46
CA LEU A 191 1.61 1.93 -12.04
C LEU A 191 3.11 1.87 -11.72
N THR A 192 3.54 0.87 -10.92
CA THR A 192 4.95 0.72 -10.56
C THR A 192 5.83 0.49 -11.79
N ARG A 193 5.40 -0.40 -12.71
CA ARG A 193 6.13 -0.67 -13.96
C ARG A 193 6.24 0.58 -14.83
N THR A 194 5.15 1.35 -14.92
CA THR A 194 5.12 2.61 -15.71
C THR A 194 6.07 3.65 -15.10
N LEU A 195 6.04 3.88 -13.79
CA LEU A 195 6.97 4.80 -13.12
C LEU A 195 8.44 4.38 -13.27
N VAL A 196 8.74 3.08 -13.17
CA VAL A 196 10.09 2.56 -13.39
C VAL A 196 10.53 2.76 -14.85
N ARG A 197 9.62 2.65 -15.82
CA ARG A 197 9.91 2.96 -17.21
C ARG A 197 10.25 4.45 -17.38
N THR A 198 9.43 5.34 -16.81
CA THR A 198 9.71 6.79 -16.78
C THR A 198 11.12 7.09 -16.24
N MET A 199 11.50 6.44 -15.13
CA MET A 199 12.86 6.58 -14.59
C MET A 199 13.94 6.10 -15.57
N SER A 200 13.73 4.94 -16.20
CA SER A 200 14.67 4.36 -17.15
C SER A 200 14.84 5.25 -18.39
N ASP A 201 13.73 5.78 -18.90
CA ASP A 201 13.72 6.68 -20.06
C ASP A 201 14.44 8.02 -19.76
N SER A 202 14.47 8.40 -18.46
CA SER A 202 15.21 9.54 -17.94
C SER A 202 16.65 9.22 -17.54
N GLY A 203 17.18 8.04 -17.88
CA GLY A 203 18.59 7.66 -17.68
C GLY A 203 18.91 6.91 -16.39
N ALA A 204 17.93 6.62 -15.52
CA ALA A 204 18.16 5.79 -14.35
C ALA A 204 18.46 4.33 -14.74
N ARG A 205 19.43 3.72 -14.10
CA ARG A 205 19.79 2.31 -14.34
C ARG A 205 18.95 1.39 -13.47
N ILE A 206 18.25 0.47 -14.07
CA ILE A 206 17.34 -0.48 -13.38
C ILE A 206 17.93 -1.89 -13.45
N TYR A 207 18.21 -2.49 -12.30
CA TYR A 207 18.78 -3.83 -12.22
C TYR A 207 17.87 -4.77 -11.42
N THR A 208 17.36 -5.80 -12.07
CA THR A 208 16.64 -6.93 -11.45
C THR A 208 17.59 -8.10 -11.14
N GLY A 209 17.17 -9.03 -10.27
CA GLY A 209 18.04 -10.12 -9.80
C GLY A 209 19.22 -9.63 -8.97
N ARG A 210 19.13 -8.47 -8.32
CA ARG A 210 20.19 -7.83 -7.53
C ARG A 210 19.76 -7.67 -6.08
N GLU A 211 20.28 -8.49 -5.20
CA GLU A 211 20.00 -8.44 -3.77
C GLU A 211 20.98 -7.52 -3.06
N VAL A 212 20.50 -6.47 -2.44
CA VAL A 212 21.28 -5.66 -1.52
C VAL A 212 21.49 -6.46 -0.23
N THR A 213 22.74 -6.71 0.13
CA THR A 213 23.12 -7.56 1.25
C THR A 213 23.65 -6.80 2.45
N GLY A 214 24.04 -5.53 2.27
CA GLY A 214 24.57 -4.67 3.33
C GLY A 214 24.65 -3.21 2.89
N LEU A 215 24.57 -2.33 3.87
CA LEU A 215 24.73 -0.89 3.74
C LEU A 215 25.73 -0.44 4.80
N ARG A 216 26.74 0.32 4.43
CA ARG A 216 27.74 0.88 5.33
C ARG A 216 28.11 2.28 4.91
N ARG A 217 28.05 3.23 5.82
CA ARG A 217 28.51 4.59 5.60
C ARG A 217 30.04 4.66 5.81
N GLY A 218 30.74 5.29 4.89
CA GLY A 218 32.16 5.58 5.00
C GLY A 218 32.42 6.83 5.86
N GLU A 219 33.69 7.07 6.22
CA GLU A 219 34.15 8.27 6.91
C GLU A 219 33.99 9.51 6.01
N ASP A 220 34.02 9.30 4.71
CA ASP A 220 33.77 10.32 3.67
C ASP A 220 32.26 10.69 3.51
N GLY A 221 31.41 10.11 4.33
CA GLY A 221 29.97 10.34 4.27
C GLY A 221 29.24 9.59 3.17
N ILE A 222 29.95 8.84 2.33
CA ILE A 222 29.39 8.09 1.19
C ILE A 222 28.95 6.68 1.64
N TRP A 223 27.81 6.25 1.15
CA TRP A 223 27.31 4.89 1.41
C TRP A 223 27.97 3.88 0.48
N THR A 224 28.44 2.77 1.05
CA THR A 224 28.81 1.55 0.31
C THR A 224 27.63 0.59 0.36
N VAL A 225 27.04 0.33 -0.80
CA VAL A 225 25.92 -0.58 -1.02
C VAL A 225 26.48 -1.92 -1.51
N SER A 226 26.43 -2.95 -0.68
CA SER A 226 26.88 -4.30 -1.04
C SER A 226 25.79 -5.06 -1.78
N VAL A 227 26.07 -5.52 -2.97
CA VAL A 227 25.12 -6.17 -3.88
C VAL A 227 25.56 -7.58 -4.23
N ARG A 228 24.60 -8.49 -4.33
CA ARG A 228 24.80 -9.85 -4.87
C ARG A 228 23.92 -10.01 -6.12
N ASN A 229 24.53 -10.32 -7.23
CA ASN A 229 23.83 -10.78 -8.42
C ASN A 229 23.33 -12.21 -8.17
N LEU A 230 22.00 -12.41 -8.23
CA LEU A 230 21.39 -13.71 -7.92
C LEU A 230 21.53 -14.72 -9.06
N ASN A 231 21.78 -14.27 -10.29
CA ASN A 231 21.97 -15.12 -11.45
C ASN A 231 23.41 -15.65 -11.51
N THR A 232 24.39 -14.74 -11.46
CA THR A 232 25.82 -15.07 -11.59
C THR A 232 26.49 -15.41 -10.26
N LYS A 233 25.82 -15.16 -9.12
CA LYS A 233 26.33 -15.27 -7.73
C LYS A 233 27.50 -14.32 -7.41
N ARG A 234 27.91 -13.46 -8.34
CA ARG A 234 28.97 -12.46 -8.13
C ARG A 234 28.53 -11.41 -7.11
N ARG A 235 29.50 -10.85 -6.40
CA ARG A 235 29.30 -9.73 -5.46
C ARG A 235 30.06 -8.51 -5.98
N PHE A 236 29.46 -7.34 -5.80
CA PHE A 236 30.06 -6.06 -6.11
C PHE A 236 29.52 -4.99 -5.14
N THR A 237 30.08 -3.81 -5.19
CA THR A 237 29.66 -2.68 -4.38
C THR A 237 29.38 -1.48 -5.27
N LEU A 238 28.39 -0.67 -4.85
CA LEU A 238 28.15 0.67 -5.40
C LEU A 238 28.41 1.69 -4.31
N ARG A 239 28.79 2.91 -4.71
CA ARG A 239 28.92 4.03 -3.81
C ARG A 239 27.80 5.03 -4.08
N ALA A 240 27.17 5.60 -3.04
CA ALA A 240 26.04 6.50 -3.19
C ALA A 240 26.04 7.61 -2.13
N ARG A 241 25.60 8.82 -2.53
CA ARG A 241 25.37 9.96 -1.61
C ARG A 241 24.12 9.73 -0.78
N PHE A 242 23.06 9.24 -1.42
CA PHE A 242 21.78 8.95 -0.80
C PHE A 242 21.31 7.53 -1.09
N VAL A 243 20.71 6.87 -0.08
CA VAL A 243 20.13 5.53 -0.20
C VAL A 243 18.70 5.53 0.29
N PHE A 244 17.76 5.10 -0.56
CA PHE A 244 16.39 4.81 -0.14
C PHE A 244 16.15 3.32 -0.01
N VAL A 245 15.67 2.88 1.15
CA VAL A 245 15.39 1.46 1.45
C VAL A 245 13.89 1.20 1.33
N GLY A 246 13.41 1.04 0.09
CA GLY A 246 12.05 0.67 -0.29
C GLY A 246 11.84 -0.85 -0.39
N ALA A 247 12.50 -1.63 0.47
CA ALA A 247 12.59 -3.09 0.38
C ALA A 247 11.42 -3.84 1.07
N GLY A 248 10.28 -3.17 1.30
CA GLY A 248 9.12 -3.77 1.94
C GLY A 248 9.47 -4.43 3.28
N GLY A 249 9.06 -5.68 3.49
CA GLY A 249 9.36 -6.40 4.72
C GLY A 249 10.86 -6.55 5.06
N TYR A 250 11.76 -6.39 4.08
CA TYR A 250 13.20 -6.42 4.32
C TYR A 250 13.80 -5.07 4.74
N ALA A 251 13.02 -3.98 4.70
CA ALA A 251 13.54 -2.66 4.97
C ALA A 251 14.18 -2.56 6.36
N LEU A 252 13.50 -3.02 7.42
CA LEU A 252 14.07 -3.01 8.77
C LEU A 252 15.41 -3.74 8.86
N LYS A 253 15.54 -4.92 8.25
CA LYS A 253 16.77 -5.70 8.23
C LYS A 253 17.94 -4.94 7.61
N LEU A 254 17.69 -4.19 6.52
CA LEU A 254 18.72 -3.39 5.85
C LEU A 254 19.08 -2.15 6.66
N LEU A 255 18.10 -1.45 7.24
CA LEU A 255 18.32 -0.30 8.12
C LEU A 255 19.09 -0.69 9.40
N GLN A 256 18.78 -1.87 9.97
CA GLN A 256 19.58 -2.43 11.08
C GLN A 256 21.04 -2.70 10.68
N LYS A 257 21.26 -3.18 9.43
CA LYS A 257 22.63 -3.40 8.90
C LYS A 257 23.37 -2.09 8.63
N ALA A 258 22.62 -1.04 8.24
CA ALA A 258 23.14 0.31 8.09
C ALA A 258 23.53 0.94 9.44
N ARG A 259 23.10 0.33 10.56
CA ARG A 259 23.35 0.76 11.95
C ARG A 259 22.83 2.15 12.26
N ILE A 260 21.75 2.59 11.60
CA ILE A 260 21.13 3.87 11.92
C ILE A 260 20.45 3.80 13.30
N PRO A 261 20.66 4.83 14.16
CA PRO A 261 20.12 4.84 15.52
C PRO A 261 18.60 4.81 15.58
N GLU A 262 17.94 5.39 14.61
CA GLU A 262 16.49 5.61 14.53
C GLU A 262 15.68 4.31 14.56
N VAL A 263 16.27 3.18 14.12
CA VAL A 263 15.60 1.87 14.16
C VAL A 263 16.04 1.00 15.35
N ARG A 264 16.75 1.58 16.32
CA ARG A 264 17.17 0.82 17.48
C ARG A 264 15.97 0.35 18.29
N GLY A 265 15.89 -0.95 18.57
CA GLY A 265 14.77 -1.54 19.29
C GLY A 265 13.54 -1.83 18.42
N TYR A 266 13.51 -1.40 17.16
CA TYR A 266 12.41 -1.72 16.24
C TYR A 266 12.37 -3.21 15.93
N GLY A 267 11.16 -3.77 15.92
CA GLY A 267 10.86 -5.12 15.52
C GLY A 267 9.76 -5.16 14.46
N VAL A 268 9.62 -6.29 13.79
CA VAL A 268 8.54 -6.51 12.84
C VAL A 268 7.82 -7.82 13.14
N PHE A 269 6.51 -7.82 12.94
CA PHE A 269 5.66 -8.99 13.00
C PHE A 269 5.07 -9.27 11.62
N PRO A 270 5.38 -10.40 10.98
CA PRO A 270 4.89 -10.70 9.65
C PRO A 270 3.44 -11.17 9.69
N VAL A 271 2.59 -10.56 8.87
CA VAL A 271 1.21 -10.96 8.64
C VAL A 271 1.00 -11.12 7.15
N GLY A 272 0.68 -12.33 6.72
CA GLY A 272 0.31 -12.61 5.35
C GLY A 272 -1.18 -12.39 5.09
N ALA A 273 -1.55 -12.41 3.83
CA ALA A 273 -2.94 -12.33 3.42
C ALA A 273 -3.30 -13.39 2.37
N GLN A 274 -4.58 -13.74 2.32
CA GLN A 274 -5.20 -14.55 1.27
C GLN A 274 -6.47 -13.86 0.80
N PHE A 275 -6.84 -14.07 -0.48
CA PHE A 275 -8.12 -13.65 -1.02
C PHE A 275 -8.83 -14.83 -1.68
N LEU A 276 -10.15 -14.83 -1.66
CA LEU A 276 -10.96 -15.56 -2.61
C LEU A 276 -11.05 -14.69 -3.88
N ARG A 277 -10.77 -15.28 -5.02
CA ARG A 277 -10.83 -14.64 -6.35
C ARG A 277 -11.81 -15.38 -7.24
N THR A 278 -12.59 -14.63 -8.01
CA THR A 278 -13.36 -15.16 -9.12
C THR A 278 -13.08 -14.40 -10.41
N ASP A 279 -12.97 -15.15 -11.48
CA ASP A 279 -12.86 -14.66 -12.85
C ASP A 279 -14.11 -15.07 -13.66
N ASN A 280 -15.18 -15.56 -13.01
CA ASN A 280 -16.45 -15.90 -13.64
C ASN A 280 -17.15 -14.62 -14.16
N PRO A 281 -17.31 -14.46 -15.50
CA PRO A 281 -17.86 -13.22 -16.07
C PRO A 281 -19.31 -12.96 -15.65
N GLU A 282 -20.11 -13.99 -15.37
CA GLU A 282 -21.49 -13.84 -14.94
C GLU A 282 -21.57 -13.26 -13.53
N VAL A 283 -20.63 -13.61 -12.66
CA VAL A 283 -20.52 -13.05 -11.30
C VAL A 283 -19.98 -11.62 -11.37
N ILE A 284 -18.92 -11.39 -12.17
CA ILE A 284 -18.27 -10.08 -12.32
C ILE A 284 -19.25 -9.04 -12.86
N ALA A 285 -20.07 -9.40 -13.86
CA ALA A 285 -21.05 -8.49 -14.49
C ALA A 285 -22.10 -7.94 -13.50
N ARG A 286 -22.28 -8.59 -12.35
CA ARG A 286 -23.24 -8.21 -11.29
C ARG A 286 -22.61 -7.36 -10.18
N HIS A 287 -21.33 -6.97 -10.30
CA HIS A 287 -20.64 -6.22 -9.23
C HIS A 287 -19.64 -5.22 -9.80
N GLU A 288 -19.90 -3.92 -9.54
CA GLU A 288 -19.08 -2.84 -10.11
C GLU A 288 -18.32 -2.03 -9.04
N ALA A 289 -18.38 -2.41 -7.77
CA ALA A 289 -17.89 -1.61 -6.65
C ALA A 289 -16.77 -2.29 -5.85
N LYS A 290 -16.14 -1.49 -4.98
CA LYS A 290 -15.38 -1.96 -3.82
C LYS A 290 -16.25 -1.79 -2.60
N VAL A 291 -16.64 -2.89 -1.96
CA VAL A 291 -17.60 -2.91 -0.85
C VAL A 291 -16.93 -3.35 0.43
N TYR A 292 -16.88 -2.44 1.37
CA TYR A 292 -16.37 -2.64 2.73
C TYR A 292 -17.53 -2.85 3.71
N SER A 293 -17.26 -3.46 4.85
CA SER A 293 -18.25 -3.67 5.89
C SER A 293 -17.66 -3.45 7.27
N GLN A 294 -18.52 -3.44 8.29
CA GLN A 294 -18.10 -3.28 9.68
C GLN A 294 -17.42 -4.56 10.19
N ALA A 295 -16.34 -4.37 10.95
CA ALA A 295 -15.73 -5.46 11.69
C ALA A 295 -16.70 -6.02 12.73
N PRO A 296 -16.77 -7.35 12.93
CA PRO A 296 -17.44 -7.91 14.09
C PRO A 296 -16.84 -7.31 15.39
N VAL A 297 -17.69 -7.15 16.41
CA VAL A 297 -17.24 -6.61 17.71
C VAL A 297 -16.03 -7.37 18.23
N GLY A 298 -14.96 -6.67 18.57
CA GLY A 298 -13.70 -7.23 19.08
C GLY A 298 -12.76 -7.81 18.01
N ALA A 299 -13.10 -7.71 16.72
CA ALA A 299 -12.16 -8.01 15.65
C ALA A 299 -11.17 -6.85 15.44
N PRO A 300 -9.89 -7.16 15.13
CA PRO A 300 -8.93 -6.11 14.82
C PRO A 300 -9.34 -5.35 13.54
N PRO A 301 -9.11 -4.04 13.48
CA PRO A 301 -9.50 -3.20 12.34
C PRO A 301 -9.02 -3.69 10.96
N MET A 302 -7.91 -4.40 10.91
CA MET A 302 -7.25 -4.83 9.67
C MET A 302 -7.80 -6.14 9.08
N SER A 303 -8.87 -6.69 9.63
CA SER A 303 -9.31 -8.05 9.37
C SER A 303 -10.72 -8.16 8.80
N VAL A 304 -11.28 -7.05 8.32
CA VAL A 304 -12.61 -7.08 7.71
C VAL A 304 -12.46 -7.43 6.23
N PRO A 305 -12.93 -8.60 5.80
CA PRO A 305 -12.97 -8.90 4.39
C PRO A 305 -13.93 -7.95 3.66
N HIS A 306 -13.52 -7.49 2.50
CA HIS A 306 -14.29 -6.65 1.59
C HIS A 306 -14.42 -7.32 0.22
N LEU A 307 -15.45 -6.99 -0.53
CA LEU A 307 -15.71 -7.51 -1.87
C LEU A 307 -15.36 -6.43 -2.90
N ASP A 308 -14.30 -6.67 -3.65
CA ASP A 308 -13.74 -5.68 -4.56
C ASP A 308 -13.83 -6.10 -6.01
N LYS A 309 -14.36 -5.22 -6.86
CA LYS A 309 -14.03 -5.27 -8.27
C LYS A 309 -12.58 -4.82 -8.48
N ARG A 310 -11.84 -5.61 -9.22
CA ARG A 310 -10.47 -5.33 -9.64
C ARG A 310 -10.38 -5.27 -11.16
N ASN A 311 -9.52 -4.37 -11.65
CA ASN A 311 -9.11 -4.35 -13.04
C ASN A 311 -7.58 -4.46 -13.09
N VAL A 312 -7.06 -5.62 -13.49
CA VAL A 312 -5.63 -5.90 -13.53
C VAL A 312 -5.20 -6.14 -14.96
N ASP A 313 -4.30 -5.31 -15.46
CA ASP A 313 -3.85 -5.34 -16.87
C ASP A 313 -5.06 -5.38 -17.85
N GLY A 314 -6.11 -4.59 -17.55
CA GLY A 314 -7.35 -4.52 -18.36
C GLY A 314 -8.33 -5.68 -18.15
N THR A 315 -8.03 -6.65 -17.30
CA THR A 315 -8.89 -7.82 -17.06
C THR A 315 -9.65 -7.68 -15.74
N PRO A 316 -11.01 -7.70 -15.76
CA PRO A 316 -11.81 -7.60 -14.56
C PRO A 316 -11.84 -8.92 -13.78
N SER A 317 -11.87 -8.82 -12.45
CA SER A 317 -12.02 -9.93 -11.51
C SER A 317 -12.72 -9.43 -10.25
N LEU A 318 -13.24 -10.32 -9.39
CA LEU A 318 -13.62 -9.96 -8.03
C LEU A 318 -12.66 -10.62 -7.03
N LEU A 319 -12.31 -9.85 -6.00
CA LEU A 319 -11.59 -10.34 -4.82
C LEU A 319 -12.46 -10.22 -3.59
N PHE A 320 -12.41 -11.23 -2.72
CA PHE A 320 -12.98 -11.15 -1.39
C PHE A 320 -11.92 -11.51 -0.34
N GLY A 321 -11.71 -10.64 0.62
CA GLY A 321 -10.69 -10.72 1.66
C GLY A 321 -10.27 -9.34 2.15
N PRO A 322 -9.12 -9.19 2.81
CA PRO A 322 -8.10 -10.19 3.07
C PRO A 322 -8.43 -11.12 4.24
N TYR A 323 -7.98 -12.36 4.15
CA TYR A 323 -7.91 -13.28 5.28
C TYR A 323 -6.49 -13.28 5.82
N ALA A 324 -6.32 -12.97 7.10
CA ALA A 324 -5.01 -12.96 7.73
C ALA A 324 -4.39 -14.36 7.76
N THR A 325 -3.11 -14.43 7.43
CA THR A 325 -2.28 -15.63 7.58
C THR A 325 -0.99 -15.26 8.31
N PHE A 326 -0.27 -16.27 8.76
CA PHE A 326 1.03 -16.07 9.42
C PHE A 326 2.11 -16.84 8.69
N SER A 327 3.25 -16.22 8.53
CA SER A 327 4.48 -16.86 8.06
C SER A 327 5.67 -16.11 8.65
N THR A 328 6.77 -16.82 8.91
CA THR A 328 8.03 -16.18 9.32
C THR A 328 8.78 -15.52 8.15
N ARG A 329 8.25 -15.62 6.93
CA ARG A 329 8.72 -14.86 5.78
C ARG A 329 8.31 -13.40 5.93
N LEU A 330 9.21 -12.48 5.61
CA LEU A 330 8.92 -11.04 5.59
C LEU A 330 8.42 -10.55 4.23
N LEU A 331 8.59 -11.34 3.19
CA LEU A 331 8.11 -11.11 1.82
C LEU A 331 7.48 -12.40 1.28
N LYS A 332 6.59 -12.30 0.30
CA LYS A 332 5.95 -13.47 -0.34
C LYS A 332 7.00 -14.43 -0.90
N HIS A 333 8.01 -13.89 -1.58
CA HIS A 333 9.16 -14.62 -2.12
C HIS A 333 10.36 -14.61 -1.16
N GLY A 334 10.10 -14.44 0.14
CA GLY A 334 11.10 -14.49 1.21
C GLY A 334 11.44 -15.90 1.67
N ARG A 335 12.26 -15.97 2.72
CA ARG A 335 12.71 -17.22 3.37
C ARG A 335 12.06 -17.37 4.75
N LEU A 336 11.81 -18.60 5.19
CA LEU A 336 11.27 -18.87 6.54
C LEU A 336 12.19 -18.37 7.67
N THR A 337 13.46 -18.11 7.38
CA THR A 337 14.43 -17.57 8.34
C THR A 337 14.37 -16.04 8.47
N ASP A 338 13.60 -15.34 7.64
CA ASP A 338 13.65 -13.88 7.53
C ASP A 338 13.35 -13.17 8.84
N LEU A 339 12.28 -13.54 9.53
CA LEU A 339 11.89 -12.96 10.81
C LEU A 339 13.05 -13.02 11.80
N PHE A 340 13.68 -14.19 11.93
CA PHE A 340 14.78 -14.41 12.86
C PHE A 340 16.01 -13.56 12.55
N THR A 341 16.19 -13.18 11.27
CA THR A 341 17.30 -12.30 10.87
C THR A 341 17.09 -10.83 11.27
N THR A 342 15.91 -10.46 11.73
CA THR A 342 15.62 -9.11 12.26
C THR A 342 15.68 -9.03 13.78
N LEU A 343 15.77 -10.18 14.46
CA LEU A 343 15.85 -10.21 15.93
C LEU A 343 17.21 -9.66 16.39
N ARG A 344 17.14 -8.78 17.37
CA ARG A 344 18.30 -8.16 18.04
C ARG A 344 18.02 -8.16 19.54
N PRO A 345 19.04 -8.20 20.40
CA PRO A 345 18.84 -8.13 21.87
C PRO A 345 17.91 -6.96 22.28
N GLY A 346 18.04 -5.82 21.62
CA GLY A 346 17.27 -4.61 21.93
C GLY A 346 15.81 -4.63 21.49
N ASN A 347 15.37 -5.57 20.61
CA ASN A 347 13.97 -5.62 20.15
C ASN A 347 13.17 -6.82 20.64
N ILE A 348 13.79 -7.75 21.36
CA ILE A 348 13.09 -8.93 21.89
C ILE A 348 12.02 -8.51 22.91
N VAL A 349 12.41 -7.63 23.87
CA VAL A 349 11.49 -7.15 24.89
C VAL A 349 10.33 -6.36 24.29
N PRO A 350 10.54 -5.37 23.39
CA PRO A 350 9.44 -4.71 22.67
C PRO A 350 8.49 -5.67 21.93
N LEU A 351 9.02 -6.68 21.24
CA LEU A 351 8.20 -7.65 20.51
C LEU A 351 7.34 -8.48 21.45
N LEU A 352 7.90 -8.96 22.56
CA LEU A 352 7.15 -9.74 23.57
C LEU A 352 6.09 -8.87 24.24
N ALA A 353 6.42 -7.64 24.64
CA ALA A 353 5.49 -6.70 25.26
C ALA A 353 4.31 -6.38 24.33
N ALA A 354 4.60 -6.04 23.06
CA ALA A 354 3.56 -5.80 22.05
C ALA A 354 2.67 -7.03 21.84
N GLY A 355 3.22 -8.25 21.83
CA GLY A 355 2.46 -9.48 21.71
C GLY A 355 1.51 -9.71 22.92
N LEU A 356 2.00 -9.49 24.13
CA LEU A 356 1.21 -9.64 25.36
C LEU A 356 0.10 -8.60 25.48
N GLN A 357 0.36 -7.36 25.08
CA GLN A 357 -0.64 -6.28 25.08
C GLN A 357 -1.73 -6.47 24.04
N ASN A 358 -1.46 -7.23 22.97
CA ASN A 358 -2.39 -7.49 21.88
C ASN A 358 -2.87 -8.94 21.82
N LEU A 359 -3.07 -9.58 22.96
CA LEU A 359 -3.56 -10.98 23.03
C LEU A 359 -4.85 -11.23 22.23
N PRO A 360 -5.85 -10.33 22.19
CA PRO A 360 -7.01 -10.52 21.33
C PRO A 360 -6.63 -10.63 19.85
N LEU A 361 -5.70 -9.80 19.37
CA LEU A 361 -5.17 -9.86 18.02
C LEU A 361 -4.42 -11.17 17.76
N VAL A 362 -3.57 -11.59 18.69
CA VAL A 362 -2.83 -12.88 18.60
C VAL A 362 -3.80 -14.06 18.50
N ARG A 363 -4.82 -14.10 19.35
CA ARG A 363 -5.88 -15.14 19.30
C ARG A 363 -6.65 -15.12 17.98
N TYR A 364 -6.97 -13.92 17.49
CA TYR A 364 -7.60 -13.75 16.18
C TYR A 364 -6.72 -14.33 15.06
N LEU A 365 -5.44 -13.96 15.00
CA LEU A 365 -4.50 -14.46 13.99
C LEU A 365 -4.35 -15.99 14.04
N ILE A 366 -4.29 -16.58 15.25
CA ILE A 366 -4.26 -18.03 15.40
C ILE A 366 -5.55 -18.67 14.85
N ARG A 367 -6.73 -18.07 15.15
CA ARG A 367 -8.01 -18.55 14.63
C ARG A 367 -8.08 -18.48 13.10
N GLU A 368 -7.61 -17.38 12.52
CA GLU A 368 -7.56 -17.21 11.06
C GLU A 368 -6.57 -18.18 10.40
N LEU A 369 -5.41 -18.43 11.02
CA LEU A 369 -4.44 -19.42 10.54
C LEU A 369 -5.04 -20.84 10.48
N LEU A 370 -5.89 -21.18 11.47
CA LEU A 370 -6.59 -22.46 11.54
C LEU A 370 -7.91 -22.48 10.74
N SER A 371 -8.25 -21.35 10.08
CA SER A 371 -9.51 -21.21 9.36
C SER A 371 -9.48 -22.01 8.06
N THR A 372 -10.45 -22.89 7.91
CA THR A 372 -10.63 -23.70 6.69
C THR A 372 -11.17 -22.86 5.53
N ARG A 373 -10.95 -23.33 4.28
CA ARG A 373 -11.57 -22.72 3.09
C ARG A 373 -13.09 -22.54 3.24
N ARG A 374 -13.78 -23.55 3.80
CA ARG A 374 -15.23 -23.51 4.03
C ARG A 374 -15.63 -22.35 4.96
N ARG A 375 -14.87 -22.13 6.03
CA ARG A 375 -15.13 -21.04 6.97
C ARG A 375 -14.87 -19.66 6.35
N LYS A 376 -13.79 -19.53 5.56
CA LYS A 376 -13.50 -18.32 4.80
C LYS A 376 -14.62 -18.03 3.80
N PHE A 377 -15.07 -19.06 3.09
CA PHE A 377 -16.16 -18.93 2.15
C PHE A 377 -17.49 -18.53 2.80
N ALA A 378 -17.78 -19.04 3.99
CA ALA A 378 -18.97 -18.63 4.77
C ALA A 378 -18.95 -17.13 5.14
N GLN A 379 -17.77 -16.50 5.23
CA GLN A 379 -17.68 -15.05 5.41
C GLN A 379 -18.05 -14.30 4.13
N LEU A 380 -17.68 -14.80 2.95
CA LEU A 380 -18.14 -14.25 1.68
C LEU A 380 -19.67 -14.34 1.58
N GLN A 381 -20.26 -15.48 1.97
CA GLN A 381 -21.73 -15.67 1.90
C GLN A 381 -22.52 -14.74 2.82
N ARG A 382 -21.90 -14.13 3.84
CA ARG A 382 -22.54 -13.06 4.63
C ARG A 382 -22.75 -11.79 3.82
N LEU A 383 -21.81 -11.50 2.91
CA LEU A 383 -21.87 -10.31 2.06
C LEU A 383 -22.56 -10.62 0.72
N TYR A 384 -22.30 -11.79 0.15
CA TYR A 384 -22.93 -12.31 -1.07
C TYR A 384 -23.57 -13.68 -0.79
N PRO A 385 -24.86 -13.73 -0.38
CA PRO A 385 -25.52 -14.96 0.06
C PRO A 385 -25.55 -16.07 -0.97
N GLU A 386 -25.76 -15.73 -2.26
CA GLU A 386 -25.83 -16.67 -3.37
C GLU A 386 -24.47 -17.13 -3.91
N ALA A 387 -23.36 -16.76 -3.26
CA ALA A 387 -22.02 -17.15 -3.73
C ALA A 387 -21.91 -18.69 -3.86
N ASN A 388 -21.42 -19.15 -5.03
CA ASN A 388 -21.17 -20.57 -5.29
C ASN A 388 -19.67 -20.86 -5.08
N PRO A 389 -19.30 -21.82 -4.21
CA PRO A 389 -17.90 -22.18 -3.95
C PRO A 389 -17.10 -22.60 -5.19
N ALA A 390 -17.76 -23.07 -6.24
CA ALA A 390 -17.11 -23.51 -7.48
C ALA A 390 -16.51 -22.33 -8.27
N ASP A 391 -17.07 -21.12 -8.13
CA ASP A 391 -16.61 -19.93 -8.85
C ASP A 391 -15.38 -19.25 -8.23
N TRP A 392 -14.99 -19.65 -7.02
CA TRP A 392 -13.98 -18.93 -6.25
C TRP A 392 -12.73 -19.77 -5.98
N THR A 393 -11.58 -19.20 -6.22
CA THR A 393 -10.26 -19.79 -5.92
C THR A 393 -9.58 -19.01 -4.82
N LEU A 394 -9.00 -19.73 -3.83
CA LEU A 394 -8.20 -19.10 -2.78
C LEU A 394 -6.79 -18.83 -3.29
N ILE A 395 -6.38 -17.55 -3.30
CA ILE A 395 -5.05 -17.11 -3.73
C ILE A 395 -4.23 -16.56 -2.55
N GLN A 396 -2.91 -16.73 -2.61
CA GLN A 396 -1.97 -16.11 -1.69
C GLN A 396 -1.68 -14.68 -2.15
N ALA A 397 -1.83 -13.74 -1.24
CA ALA A 397 -1.47 -12.34 -1.43
C ALA A 397 -0.09 -12.00 -0.82
N GLY A 398 0.19 -10.73 -0.65
CA GLY A 398 1.44 -10.23 -0.11
C GLY A 398 1.63 -10.50 1.39
N GLN A 399 2.84 -10.21 1.87
CA GLN A 399 3.20 -10.20 3.29
C GLN A 399 3.26 -8.75 3.78
N ARG A 400 2.73 -8.51 4.98
CA ARG A 400 2.86 -7.24 5.69
C ARG A 400 3.86 -7.43 6.83
N ALA A 401 4.82 -6.52 6.95
CA ALA A 401 5.72 -6.45 8.10
C ALA A 401 5.16 -5.38 9.06
N GLN A 402 4.33 -5.82 10.00
CA GLN A 402 3.74 -4.92 11.00
C GLN A 402 4.81 -4.44 11.96
N LEU A 403 4.93 -3.12 12.12
CA LEU A 403 5.99 -2.51 12.91
C LEU A 403 5.70 -2.57 14.41
N VAL A 404 6.72 -2.90 15.20
CA VAL A 404 6.74 -2.79 16.65
C VAL A 404 7.85 -1.83 17.04
N LYS A 405 7.50 -0.80 17.83
CA LYS A 405 8.45 0.18 18.36
C LYS A 405 8.67 -0.01 19.86
N PRO A 406 9.86 0.30 20.37
CA PRO A 406 10.05 0.47 21.82
C PRO A 406 9.21 1.66 22.31
N ASP A 407 8.67 1.53 23.50
CA ASP A 407 7.87 2.55 24.16
C ASP A 407 8.32 2.65 25.62
N PRO A 408 8.55 3.85 26.16
CA PRO A 408 9.02 4.03 27.54
C PRO A 408 8.09 3.43 28.59
N ASP A 409 6.77 3.55 28.41
CA ASP A 409 5.77 3.16 29.40
C ASP A 409 5.29 1.73 29.19
N ARG A 410 5.21 1.30 27.92
CA ARG A 410 4.63 0.00 27.50
C ARG A 410 5.67 -1.01 27.06
N LEU A 411 6.98 -0.66 27.11
CA LEU A 411 8.11 -1.45 26.63
C LEU A 411 8.10 -1.70 25.11
N GLY A 412 6.94 -1.87 24.50
CA GLY A 412 6.79 -2.06 23.05
C GLY A 412 5.34 -1.88 22.60
N VAL A 413 5.14 -1.20 21.48
CA VAL A 413 3.82 -0.86 20.92
C VAL A 413 3.75 -1.30 19.46
N LEU A 414 2.65 -1.94 19.09
CA LEU A 414 2.31 -2.26 17.71
C LEU A 414 1.86 -0.97 17.00
N THR A 415 2.59 -0.57 15.96
CA THR A 415 2.30 0.67 15.22
C THR A 415 1.52 0.34 13.94
N MET A 416 0.40 1.04 13.74
CA MET A 416 -0.40 0.91 12.52
C MET A 416 0.04 1.93 11.47
N GLY A 417 -0.13 1.61 10.19
CA GLY A 417 0.23 2.49 9.07
C GLY A 417 1.67 2.34 8.59
N THR A 418 2.12 3.32 7.84
CA THR A 418 3.48 3.42 7.31
C THR A 418 4.31 4.40 8.14
N GLU A 419 5.60 4.10 8.26
CA GLU A 419 6.57 4.95 8.94
C GLU A 419 7.75 5.23 8.03
N LEU A 420 7.95 6.51 7.74
CA LEU A 420 9.14 7.00 7.08
C LEU A 420 10.24 7.20 8.11
N VAL A 421 11.30 6.39 8.03
CA VAL A 421 12.50 6.53 8.85
C VAL A 421 13.56 7.23 8.02
N ILE A 422 14.11 8.32 8.56
CA ILE A 422 15.22 9.07 7.95
C ILE A 422 16.37 9.10 8.95
N GLY A 423 17.57 8.73 8.51
CA GLY A 423 18.78 8.84 9.33
C GLY A 423 19.12 10.30 9.65
N ALA A 424 19.70 10.55 10.82
CA ALA A 424 19.93 11.91 11.36
C ALA A 424 20.71 12.84 10.43
N ASP A 425 21.44 12.29 9.47
CA ASP A 425 22.21 13.04 8.47
C ASP A 425 21.50 13.21 7.11
N ASN A 426 20.25 12.76 7.03
CA ASN A 426 19.40 12.84 5.82
C ASN A 426 19.99 12.16 4.55
N THR A 427 20.97 11.26 4.70
CA THR A 427 21.60 10.55 3.57
C THR A 427 21.08 9.13 3.37
N ILE A 428 20.25 8.65 4.26
CA ILE A 428 19.54 7.37 4.17
C ILE A 428 18.11 7.54 4.65
N ALA A 429 17.18 6.94 3.92
CA ALA A 429 15.81 6.82 4.36
C ALA A 429 15.25 5.43 4.05
N GLY A 430 14.20 5.03 4.74
CA GLY A 430 13.49 3.79 4.46
C GLY A 430 12.06 3.81 4.95
N LEU A 431 11.21 2.99 4.35
CA LEU A 431 9.81 2.88 4.71
C LEU A 431 9.56 1.57 5.44
N LEU A 432 8.94 1.66 6.61
CA LEU A 432 8.52 0.53 7.44
C LEU A 432 7.00 0.51 7.60
N GLY A 433 6.44 -0.63 8.02
CA GLY A 433 5.02 -0.76 8.31
C GLY A 433 4.17 -1.19 7.11
N ALA A 434 2.87 -0.87 7.16
CA ALA A 434 1.85 -1.35 6.23
C ALA A 434 0.85 -0.25 5.83
N SER A 435 -0.17 -0.63 5.07
CA SER A 435 -1.27 0.21 4.53
C SER A 435 -1.78 1.33 5.48
N PRO A 436 -2.18 2.51 4.92
CA PRO A 436 -2.28 2.84 3.51
C PRO A 436 -0.95 3.35 2.94
N GLY A 437 -0.22 2.52 2.19
CA GLY A 437 1.08 2.91 1.66
C GLY A 437 1.03 3.25 0.16
N ALA A 438 0.57 2.31 -0.66
CA ALA A 438 0.66 2.44 -2.11
C ALA A 438 -0.17 3.63 -2.67
N SER A 439 -1.40 3.81 -2.20
CA SER A 439 -2.27 4.91 -2.63
C SER A 439 -1.82 6.29 -2.13
N THR A 440 -0.98 6.34 -1.11
CA THR A 440 -0.44 7.58 -0.51
C THR A 440 1.05 7.76 -0.76
N ALA A 441 1.65 6.91 -1.62
CA ALA A 441 3.08 6.93 -1.90
C ALA A 441 3.60 8.32 -2.34
N PRO A 442 2.94 9.06 -3.23
CA PRO A 442 3.39 10.39 -3.59
C PRO A 442 3.47 11.36 -2.39
N ALA A 443 2.47 11.40 -1.53
CA ALA A 443 2.49 12.26 -0.35
C ALA A 443 3.67 11.95 0.59
N ILE A 444 3.93 10.65 0.82
CA ILE A 444 5.04 10.19 1.65
C ILE A 444 6.39 10.54 1.02
N MET A 445 6.52 10.40 -0.30
CA MET A 445 7.78 10.71 -1.00
C MET A 445 8.03 12.21 -1.12
N ILE A 446 6.98 13.03 -1.19
CA ILE A 446 7.07 14.49 -1.08
C ILE A 446 7.63 14.89 0.30
N ASP A 447 7.09 14.33 1.39
CA ASP A 447 7.64 14.58 2.74
C ASP A 447 9.12 14.17 2.85
N LEU A 448 9.49 13.01 2.28
CA LEU A 448 10.88 12.57 2.22
C LEU A 448 11.78 13.58 1.50
N LEU A 449 11.37 14.01 0.31
CA LEU A 449 12.14 14.95 -0.50
C LEU A 449 12.35 16.28 0.22
N ASN A 450 11.30 16.82 0.83
CA ASN A 450 11.35 18.07 1.57
C ASN A 450 12.30 17.98 2.78
N ARG A 451 12.37 16.82 3.44
CA ARG A 451 13.23 16.60 4.61
C ARG A 451 14.67 16.27 4.26
N CYS A 452 14.89 15.51 3.19
CA CYS A 452 16.25 15.08 2.82
C CYS A 452 16.97 16.09 1.89
N PHE A 453 16.24 16.91 1.11
CA PHE A 453 16.79 17.84 0.12
C PHE A 453 16.23 19.27 0.23
N PRO A 454 16.20 19.88 1.42
CA PRO A 454 15.47 21.13 1.66
C PRO A 454 16.03 22.37 0.96
N GLN A 455 17.27 22.33 0.48
CA GLN A 455 17.93 23.50 -0.15
C GLN A 455 17.91 23.47 -1.69
N GLN A 456 17.46 22.38 -2.28
CA GLN A 456 17.54 22.19 -3.75
C GLN A 456 16.19 22.36 -4.45
N ASP A 457 15.12 22.49 -3.69
CA ASP A 457 13.77 22.58 -4.23
C ASP A 457 13.05 23.82 -3.75
N SER A 458 12.42 24.57 -4.66
CA SER A 458 11.27 25.37 -4.26
C SER A 458 10.27 24.43 -3.58
N PRO A 459 9.65 24.82 -2.45
CA PRO A 459 8.69 23.97 -1.78
C PRO A 459 7.70 23.42 -2.81
N ILE A 460 7.47 22.11 -2.79
CA ILE A 460 6.37 21.57 -3.60
C ILE A 460 5.13 22.24 -3.04
N ASP A 461 4.39 22.92 -3.91
CA ASP A 461 3.08 23.42 -3.55
C ASP A 461 2.22 22.26 -3.08
N THR A 462 2.12 22.09 -1.78
CA THR A 462 1.34 21.02 -1.15
C THR A 462 -0.14 21.28 -1.23
N GLY A 463 -0.53 22.45 -1.78
CA GLY A 463 -1.93 22.85 -1.85
C GLY A 463 -2.59 23.03 -0.49
N GLN A 464 -1.79 23.26 0.57
CA GLN A 464 -2.34 23.44 1.93
C GLN A 464 -2.76 24.88 2.24
N ASP A 465 -2.40 25.88 1.41
CA ASP A 465 -2.62 27.30 1.69
C ASP A 465 -3.78 27.98 0.92
N GLU A 466 -4.69 27.23 0.30
CA GLU A 466 -5.93 27.85 -0.21
C GLU A 466 -7.17 27.30 0.51
N GLY A 467 -7.21 27.54 1.79
CA GLY A 467 -8.44 27.61 2.55
C GLY A 467 -9.16 28.92 2.23
N ALA A 468 -10.37 28.85 1.69
CA ALA A 468 -11.35 29.92 1.43
C ALA A 468 -11.17 30.69 0.12
N ASN A 469 -11.86 30.23 -0.85
CA ASN A 469 -12.45 30.86 -2.04
C ASN A 469 -11.90 30.38 -3.38
N SER A 470 -12.42 29.26 -3.85
CA SER A 470 -12.87 29.20 -5.24
C SER A 470 -13.85 28.02 -5.39
N GLN A 471 -15.10 28.37 -5.62
CA GLN A 471 -16.07 27.49 -6.26
C GLN A 471 -15.51 27.17 -7.66
N SER A 472 -14.99 25.98 -7.85
CA SER A 472 -14.89 25.36 -9.16
C SER A 472 -15.24 23.88 -9.02
N ALA A 473 -16.51 23.60 -9.32
CA ALA A 473 -16.94 22.28 -9.71
C ALA A 473 -16.10 21.80 -10.90
N GLY A 474 -15.20 20.85 -10.68
CA GLY A 474 -14.35 20.33 -11.73
C GLY A 474 -13.68 19.05 -11.36
N THR A 475 -14.47 17.94 -11.21
CA THR A 475 -13.78 16.67 -10.93
C THR A 475 -14.41 15.41 -11.56
N PRO A 476 -15.37 15.47 -12.49
CA PRO A 476 -15.66 14.32 -13.34
C PRO A 476 -14.67 14.10 -14.49
N GLU A 477 -13.98 15.17 -14.95
CA GLU A 477 -13.16 15.10 -16.17
C GLU A 477 -11.80 14.41 -15.99
N LEU A 478 -11.21 14.40 -14.80
CA LEU A 478 -9.88 13.81 -14.60
C LEU A 478 -9.90 12.26 -14.65
N VAL A 479 -11.00 11.65 -14.19
CA VAL A 479 -11.16 10.18 -14.32
C VAL A 479 -11.47 9.82 -15.77
N ALA A 480 -12.17 10.66 -16.52
CA ALA A 480 -12.46 10.47 -17.94
C ALA A 480 -11.23 10.70 -18.83
N GLY A 481 -10.27 11.51 -18.40
CA GLY A 481 -9.02 11.79 -19.13
C GLY A 481 -7.92 10.74 -18.95
N ILE A 482 -7.89 10.07 -17.80
CA ILE A 482 -6.89 9.03 -17.48
C ILE A 482 -7.38 7.62 -17.88
N GLY A 483 -8.66 7.45 -18.23
CA GLY A 483 -9.27 6.15 -18.58
C GLY A 483 -9.81 6.05 -20.00
N LYS A 484 -9.35 6.85 -20.96
CA LYS A 484 -9.64 6.70 -22.41
C LYS A 484 -8.41 6.28 -23.16
#